data_76133f83647d26f5b77ec4844c030c09
#
_entry.id   76133f83647d26f5b77ec4844c030c09
#
_cell.length_a   1.000
_cell.length_b   1.000
_cell.length_c   1.000
_cell.angle_alpha   90.00
_cell.angle_beta   90.00
_cell.angle_gamma   90.00
#
_symmetry.space_group_name_H-M   'P 1'
#
loop_
_entity.id
_entity.type
_entity.pdbx_description
1 polymer ?
#
loop_
_entity_poly.entity_id
_entity_poly.type
_entity_poly.pdbx_seq_one_letter_code
_entity_poly.pdbx_strand_id
1 'polypeptide(L)'
;MRLGSRAAMAPPLGNDLHTVRTEHRHTRRSLLAGLAAFGAAGALGATGCTRVASSGKNGGDLLDRLRAQGVVRLGIAGEIPFGYIDRDGNLTGEAPELARVIFKRLGVDRVQPVPTEFGSLIPGLNAQQFDVVAAGMYVTPDRCEQVIFADPDYRMPDAFVVRKGNPLGLHTYADALRRHAKIATGTGYAQIQHAVEAGFKESDLVIVPDQVAGLNAVESGRVDLFTGTAVTVRLVARGSAKAESTKPFVALVDGKPKADGGAFAFRPTETRLRDAFNAELHKLRRSGELYRIVRPFGFTRAEMTTLTAKELCGS
;
A
#
# COMPACT_ATOMS: atom_id res chain seq x y z
N MET A 1 -34.70 -28.09 -54.93
CA MET A 1 -33.69 -29.16 -54.91
C MET A 1 -33.24 -29.31 -53.45
N ARG A 2 -33.61 -30.42 -52.82
CA ARG A 2 -33.34 -30.79 -51.40
C ARG A 2 -31.97 -31.45 -51.30
N LEU A 3 -31.27 -31.17 -50.16
CA LEU A 3 -30.27 -32.05 -49.52
C LEU A 3 -29.83 -31.25 -48.28
N GLY A 4 -30.05 -31.54 -46.99
CA GLY A 4 -30.07 -32.81 -46.31
C GLY A 4 -28.70 -33.07 -45.73
N SER A 5 -28.32 -32.52 -44.56
CA SER A 5 -27.12 -32.96 -43.84
C SER A 5 -27.42 -33.20 -42.36
N ARG A 6 -27.10 -34.43 -41.98
CA ARG A 6 -27.38 -35.11 -40.72
C ARG A 6 -26.53 -34.58 -39.57
N ALA A 7 -27.13 -34.42 -38.42
CA ALA A 7 -26.50 -34.33 -37.11
C ALA A 7 -25.84 -35.68 -36.73
N ALA A 8 -24.60 -35.64 -36.31
CA ALA A 8 -23.91 -36.76 -35.69
C ALA A 8 -23.96 -36.56 -34.13
N MET A 9 -24.59 -37.51 -33.50
CA MET A 9 -24.74 -37.68 -32.06
C MET A 9 -23.45 -38.35 -31.51
N ALA A 10 -22.82 -37.77 -30.50
CA ALA A 10 -21.72 -38.40 -29.75
C ALA A 10 -22.26 -39.24 -28.58
N PRO A 11 -21.63 -40.38 -28.23
CA PRO A 11 -22.09 -41.27 -27.16
C PRO A 11 -21.75 -40.80 -25.75
N PRO A 12 -22.42 -41.29 -24.70
CA PRO A 12 -22.19 -40.91 -23.32
C PRO A 12 -20.98 -41.64 -22.71
N LEU A 13 -20.17 -40.92 -21.97
CA LEU A 13 -19.08 -41.48 -21.17
C LEU A 13 -19.61 -41.98 -19.82
N GLY A 14 -19.30 -43.26 -19.57
CA GLY A 14 -19.70 -43.98 -18.37
C GLY A 14 -18.93 -43.53 -17.13
N ASN A 15 -19.67 -43.63 -16.01
CA ASN A 15 -19.17 -43.56 -14.64
C ASN A 15 -18.32 -44.80 -14.33
N ASP A 16 -17.10 -44.58 -13.87
CA ASP A 16 -16.37 -45.57 -13.06
C ASP A 16 -15.74 -44.89 -11.86
N LEU A 17 -16.39 -45.14 -10.73
CA LEU A 17 -15.93 -44.86 -9.37
C LEU A 17 -14.91 -45.91 -8.96
N HIS A 18 -13.66 -45.55 -8.83
CA HIS A 18 -12.68 -46.30 -8.04
C HIS A 18 -12.19 -45.46 -6.85
N THR A 19 -12.84 -45.74 -5.71
CA THR A 19 -12.43 -45.40 -4.36
C THR A 19 -11.12 -46.14 -4.02
N VAL A 20 -10.04 -45.41 -3.83
CA VAL A 20 -8.88 -45.96 -3.10
C VAL A 20 -8.74 -45.20 -1.78
N ARG A 21 -9.17 -45.91 -0.75
CA ARG A 21 -9.06 -45.54 0.66
C ARG A 21 -7.77 -46.11 1.18
N THR A 22 -6.77 -45.24 1.50
CA THR A 22 -5.60 -45.65 2.27
C THR A 22 -5.66 -45.01 3.66
N GLU A 23 -6.08 -45.79 4.61
CA GLU A 23 -5.93 -45.52 6.04
C GLU A 23 -4.47 -45.68 6.46
N HIS A 24 -3.87 -44.61 7.00
CA HIS A 24 -2.68 -44.76 7.85
C HIS A 24 -3.07 -44.52 9.31
N ARG A 25 -3.26 -45.61 10.02
CA ARG A 25 -3.31 -45.68 11.50
C ARG A 25 -1.92 -45.43 12.08
N HIS A 26 -1.80 -44.35 12.86
CA HIS A 26 -0.68 -44.18 13.76
C HIS A 26 -0.93 -44.94 15.07
N THR A 27 -0.21 -46.01 15.27
CA THR A 27 -0.09 -46.70 16.56
C THR A 27 1.01 -46.07 17.40
N ARG A 28 0.60 -45.51 18.55
CA ARG A 28 1.49 -45.22 19.67
C ARG A 28 1.79 -46.53 20.40
N ARG A 29 3.06 -46.83 20.69
CA ARG A 29 3.52 -47.42 21.98
C ARG A 29 4.95 -47.97 21.89
N SER A 30 5.74 -47.42 22.81
CA SER A 30 6.68 -48.13 23.67
C SER A 30 7.95 -48.73 23.07
N LEU A 31 9.12 -48.29 23.57
CA LEU A 31 9.86 -49.13 24.52
C LEU A 31 11.07 -48.37 25.06
N LEU A 32 11.07 -48.28 26.39
CA LEU A 32 12.20 -47.97 27.24
C LEU A 32 13.12 -49.20 27.27
N ALA A 33 14.39 -48.91 27.52
CA ALA A 33 15.37 -49.71 28.29
C ALA A 33 16.64 -50.07 27.52
N GLY A 34 17.76 -49.71 28.13
CA GLY A 34 19.13 -50.16 27.77
C GLY A 34 20.18 -49.34 28.49
N LEU A 35 20.33 -49.58 29.81
CA LEU A 35 21.49 -49.20 30.63
C LEU A 35 22.66 -50.17 30.39
N ALA A 36 23.89 -49.63 30.36
CA ALA A 36 25.09 -50.03 31.09
C ALA A 36 26.38 -49.76 30.31
N ALA A 37 27.19 -48.80 30.74
CA ALA A 37 28.35 -48.94 31.61
C ALA A 37 29.65 -49.38 30.94
N PHE A 38 30.72 -48.67 31.25
CA PHE A 38 32.17 -48.79 31.13
C PHE A 38 32.79 -47.78 30.18
N GLY A 39 33.73 -46.95 30.55
CA GLY A 39 34.76 -46.95 31.52
C GLY A 39 35.48 -45.58 31.46
N ALA A 40 36.02 -45.20 32.58
CA ALA A 40 36.85 -44.03 32.79
C ALA A 40 38.24 -44.18 32.18
N ALA A 41 38.73 -43.17 31.49
CA ALA A 41 40.14 -42.81 31.45
C ALA A 41 40.37 -41.44 30.80
N GLY A 42 40.81 -40.49 31.57
CA GLY A 42 42.00 -39.69 31.25
C GLY A 42 41.85 -38.39 30.50
N ALA A 43 41.95 -37.33 31.31
CA ALA A 43 42.88 -36.22 31.09
C ALA A 43 42.49 -35.06 30.12
N LEU A 44 42.24 -33.90 30.74
CA LEU A 44 42.81 -32.59 30.39
C LEU A 44 42.82 -32.23 28.91
N GLY A 45 41.77 -31.58 28.49
CA GLY A 45 41.72 -30.88 27.23
C GLY A 45 40.79 -29.67 27.35
N ALA A 46 41.38 -28.52 27.53
CA ALA A 46 40.88 -27.18 27.35
C ALA A 46 39.39 -27.06 27.02
N THR A 47 38.58 -26.57 27.94
CA THR A 47 37.27 -25.98 27.73
C THR A 47 37.43 -24.77 26.83
N GLY A 48 37.56 -25.02 25.53
CA GLY A 48 37.28 -24.05 24.51
C GLY A 48 35.79 -23.84 24.53
N CYS A 49 35.31 -22.92 25.37
CA CYS A 49 34.04 -22.25 25.11
C CYS A 49 34.19 -21.60 23.74
N THR A 50 33.84 -22.33 22.69
CA THR A 50 33.41 -21.68 21.48
C THR A 50 32.25 -20.83 21.91
N ARG A 51 32.55 -19.56 22.26
CA ARG A 51 31.56 -18.50 22.19
C ARG A 51 31.04 -18.63 20.79
N VAL A 52 29.84 -19.22 20.66
CA VAL A 52 28.98 -18.87 19.53
C VAL A 52 29.01 -17.35 19.56
N ALA A 53 29.78 -16.78 18.67
CA ALA A 53 29.72 -15.36 18.42
C ALA A 53 28.25 -15.15 18.14
N SER A 54 27.52 -14.71 19.17
CA SER A 54 26.22 -14.06 18.93
C SER A 54 26.58 -13.06 17.87
N SER A 55 26.02 -13.25 16.67
CA SER A 55 25.98 -12.24 15.62
C SER A 55 25.17 -11.07 16.17
N GLY A 56 25.63 -10.60 17.33
CA GLY A 56 25.16 -9.44 18.02
C GLY A 56 25.87 -8.26 17.42
N LYS A 57 25.07 -7.33 16.96
CA LYS A 57 25.45 -5.99 16.58
C LYS A 57 26.13 -5.87 15.20
N ASN A 58 25.40 -6.20 14.15
CA ASN A 58 25.31 -5.27 13.05
C ASN A 58 24.48 -4.07 13.54
N GLY A 59 25.01 -3.40 14.56
CA GLY A 59 24.44 -2.22 15.19
C GLY A 59 24.65 -0.97 14.35
N GLY A 60 24.65 -1.09 13.04
CA GLY A 60 24.53 0.03 12.13
C GLY A 60 23.05 0.44 12.04
N ASP A 61 22.80 1.72 12.07
CA ASP A 61 21.52 2.32 11.70
C ASP A 61 21.01 1.76 10.36
N LEU A 62 19.71 1.75 10.13
CA LEU A 62 19.10 1.21 8.92
C LEU A 62 19.72 1.79 7.65
N LEU A 63 20.00 3.09 7.60
CA LEU A 63 20.64 3.74 6.44
C LEU A 63 22.00 3.11 6.11
N ASP A 64 22.83 2.82 7.11
CA ASP A 64 24.14 2.20 6.88
C ASP A 64 24.00 0.73 6.42
N ARG A 65 23.00 0.00 6.94
CA ARG A 65 22.69 -1.34 6.44
C ARG A 65 22.20 -1.32 4.98
N LEU A 66 21.31 -0.38 4.62
CA LEU A 66 20.83 -0.24 3.25
C LEU A 66 21.95 0.11 2.26
N ARG A 67 22.88 0.97 2.67
CA ARG A 67 24.09 1.27 1.89
C ARG A 67 24.97 0.03 1.67
N ALA A 68 25.20 -0.73 2.73
CA ALA A 68 26.01 -1.96 2.64
C ALA A 68 25.35 -3.04 1.77
N GLN A 69 24.01 -3.12 1.78
CA GLN A 69 23.22 -4.07 0.99
C GLN A 69 22.98 -3.58 -0.46
N GLY A 70 23.07 -2.27 -0.68
CA GLY A 70 22.80 -1.63 -1.98
C GLY A 70 21.33 -1.72 -2.41
N VAL A 71 20.39 -2.04 -1.51
CA VAL A 71 18.97 -2.19 -1.83
C VAL A 71 18.09 -1.72 -0.68
N VAL A 72 16.98 -1.03 -1.02
CA VAL A 72 15.87 -0.68 -0.12
C VAL A 72 14.59 -1.33 -0.60
N ARG A 73 13.82 -1.91 0.33
CA ARG A 73 12.52 -2.53 0.06
C ARG A 73 11.43 -1.50 0.27
N LEU A 74 10.58 -1.32 -0.74
CA LEU A 74 9.49 -0.34 -0.75
C LEU A 74 8.15 -1.06 -0.65
N GLY A 75 7.37 -0.80 0.39
CA GLY A 75 5.96 -1.19 0.47
C GLY A 75 5.14 -0.33 -0.49
N ILE A 76 4.47 -0.96 -1.45
CA ILE A 76 3.63 -0.31 -2.46
C ILE A 76 2.25 -0.94 -2.46
N ALA A 77 1.20 -0.14 -2.79
CA ALA A 77 -0.18 -0.62 -2.75
C ALA A 77 -0.75 -1.03 -4.12
N GLY A 78 0.04 -0.96 -5.18
CA GLY A 78 -0.47 -1.23 -6.54
C GLY A 78 -1.37 -0.13 -7.10
N GLU A 79 -1.43 1.03 -6.44
CA GLU A 79 -2.31 2.13 -6.83
C GLU A 79 -1.66 3.07 -7.85
N ILE A 80 -2.29 3.19 -9.01
CA ILE A 80 -1.94 4.20 -10.01
C ILE A 80 -2.50 5.55 -9.56
N PRO A 81 -1.66 6.62 -9.52
CA PRO A 81 -0.30 6.72 -10.06
C PRO A 81 0.81 6.61 -9.01
N PHE A 82 0.53 6.23 -7.76
CA PHE A 82 1.46 6.37 -6.64
C PHE A 82 2.58 5.34 -6.64
N GLY A 83 2.25 4.03 -6.60
CA GLY A 83 3.27 2.98 -6.58
C GLY A 83 2.69 1.66 -7.06
N TYR A 84 3.12 1.20 -8.23
CA TYR A 84 2.55 0.02 -8.88
C TYR A 84 3.58 -0.70 -9.75
N ILE A 85 3.22 -1.91 -10.18
CA ILE A 85 3.96 -2.66 -11.18
C ILE A 85 3.26 -2.43 -12.53
N ASP A 86 3.99 -1.99 -13.53
CA ASP A 86 3.46 -1.75 -14.87
C ASP A 86 3.22 -3.08 -15.65
N ARG A 87 2.71 -2.97 -16.87
CA ARG A 87 2.42 -4.13 -17.72
C ARG A 87 3.66 -4.92 -18.14
N ASP A 88 4.82 -4.29 -18.10
CA ASP A 88 6.11 -4.87 -18.43
C ASP A 88 6.81 -5.50 -17.22
N GLY A 89 6.15 -5.44 -16.05
CA GLY A 89 6.66 -5.98 -14.77
C GLY A 89 7.60 -5.04 -14.02
N ASN A 90 7.70 -3.77 -14.42
CA ASN A 90 8.59 -2.81 -13.78
C ASN A 90 7.90 -2.07 -12.64
N LEU A 91 8.62 -1.86 -11.54
CA LEU A 91 8.20 -0.95 -10.49
C LEU A 91 8.24 0.49 -11.02
N THR A 92 7.11 1.19 -10.94
CA THR A 92 6.98 2.59 -11.34
C THR A 92 5.90 3.31 -10.53
N GLY A 93 5.74 4.59 -10.76
CA GLY A 93 4.81 5.45 -10.05
C GLY A 93 5.51 6.64 -9.45
N GLU A 94 4.73 7.58 -8.96
CA GLU A 94 5.21 8.82 -8.35
C GLU A 94 6.22 8.53 -7.22
N ALA A 95 5.84 7.72 -6.23
CA ALA A 95 6.67 7.44 -5.07
C ALA A 95 7.89 6.56 -5.39
N PRO A 96 7.81 5.44 -6.13
CA PRO A 96 8.98 4.66 -6.50
C PRO A 96 10.01 5.43 -7.31
N GLU A 97 9.60 6.27 -8.26
CA GLU A 97 10.55 7.05 -9.06
C GLU A 97 11.26 8.12 -8.21
N LEU A 98 10.53 8.78 -7.31
CA LEU A 98 11.11 9.71 -6.35
C LEU A 98 12.06 8.98 -5.38
N ALA A 99 11.65 7.82 -4.84
CA ALA A 99 12.49 7.00 -3.98
C ALA A 99 13.80 6.57 -4.68
N ARG A 100 13.72 6.16 -5.94
CA ARG A 100 14.89 5.74 -6.74
C ARG A 100 15.93 6.85 -6.82
N VAL A 101 15.50 8.08 -7.06
CA VAL A 101 16.40 9.24 -7.12
C VAL A 101 17.00 9.55 -5.74
N ILE A 102 16.16 9.59 -4.70
CA ILE A 102 16.62 9.94 -3.34
C ILE A 102 17.56 8.86 -2.80
N PHE A 103 17.21 7.59 -2.87
CA PHE A 103 18.02 6.50 -2.34
C PHE A 103 19.35 6.37 -3.07
N LYS A 104 19.39 6.59 -4.39
CA LYS A 104 20.65 6.64 -5.14
C LYS A 104 21.57 7.73 -4.62
N ARG A 105 21.04 8.92 -4.30
CA ARG A 105 21.83 10.01 -3.69
C ARG A 105 22.29 9.68 -2.26
N LEU A 106 21.56 8.84 -1.56
CA LEU A 106 21.93 8.34 -0.24
C LEU A 106 22.92 7.16 -0.29
N GLY A 107 23.33 6.70 -1.48
CA GLY A 107 24.26 5.58 -1.67
C GLY A 107 23.60 4.20 -1.64
N VAL A 108 22.31 4.13 -1.98
CA VAL A 108 21.55 2.88 -2.14
C VAL A 108 21.09 2.77 -3.59
N ASP A 109 21.66 1.82 -4.34
CA ASP A 109 21.53 1.81 -5.80
C ASP A 109 20.21 1.25 -6.33
N ARG A 110 19.56 0.35 -5.57
CA ARG A 110 18.38 -0.38 -6.03
C ARG A 110 17.19 -0.18 -5.10
N VAL A 111 16.00 -0.10 -5.70
CA VAL A 111 14.72 -0.18 -5.01
C VAL A 111 14.04 -1.49 -5.38
N GLN A 112 13.45 -2.17 -4.39
CA GLN A 112 12.76 -3.44 -4.57
C GLN A 112 11.31 -3.30 -4.10
N PRO A 113 10.29 -3.60 -4.93
CA PRO A 113 8.91 -3.55 -4.51
C PRO A 113 8.54 -4.69 -3.57
N VAL A 114 7.70 -4.39 -2.59
CA VAL A 114 6.95 -5.35 -1.78
C VAL A 114 5.47 -4.98 -1.91
N PRO A 115 4.74 -5.60 -2.85
CA PRO A 115 3.31 -5.35 -3.02
C PRO A 115 2.54 -5.71 -1.74
N THR A 116 1.66 -4.82 -1.31
CA THR A 116 0.92 -4.93 -0.05
C THR A 116 -0.41 -4.21 -0.22
N GLU A 117 -1.49 -4.68 0.37
CA GLU A 117 -2.73 -3.92 0.42
C GLU A 117 -2.53 -2.61 1.21
N PHE A 118 -3.19 -1.52 0.80
CA PHE A 118 -2.94 -0.19 1.38
C PHE A 118 -3.12 -0.17 2.91
N GLY A 119 -4.19 -0.78 3.44
CA GLY A 119 -4.44 -0.87 4.88
C GLY A 119 -3.40 -1.70 5.66
N SER A 120 -2.61 -2.52 4.97
CA SER A 120 -1.55 -3.36 5.57
C SER A 120 -0.16 -2.73 5.51
N LEU A 121 -0.01 -1.53 4.92
CA LEU A 121 1.30 -0.88 4.76
C LEU A 121 1.94 -0.52 6.10
N ILE A 122 1.23 0.12 7.03
CA ILE A 122 1.80 0.48 8.35
C ILE A 122 2.11 -0.77 9.19
N PRO A 123 1.18 -1.75 9.33
CA PRO A 123 1.51 -3.02 9.99
C PRO A 123 2.73 -3.73 9.37
N GLY A 124 2.81 -3.81 8.04
CA GLY A 124 3.91 -4.45 7.33
C GLY A 124 5.25 -3.74 7.54
N LEU A 125 5.25 -2.39 7.55
CA LEU A 125 6.43 -1.58 7.86
C LEU A 125 6.95 -1.86 9.28
N ASN A 126 6.05 -1.87 10.27
CA ASN A 126 6.39 -2.12 11.66
C ASN A 126 6.83 -3.58 11.89
N ALA A 127 6.28 -4.52 11.13
CA ALA A 127 6.72 -5.92 11.10
C ALA A 127 8.01 -6.14 10.26
N GLN A 128 8.66 -5.08 9.76
CA GLN A 128 9.91 -5.13 8.97
C GLN A 128 9.80 -5.94 7.65
N GLN A 129 8.61 -6.07 7.09
CA GLN A 129 8.42 -6.72 5.79
C GLN A 129 9.10 -5.93 4.66
N PHE A 130 9.16 -4.62 4.81
CA PHE A 130 9.86 -3.66 3.96
C PHE A 130 10.46 -2.53 4.80
N ASP A 131 11.19 -1.64 4.16
CA ASP A 131 11.99 -0.63 4.85
C ASP A 131 11.32 0.74 4.88
N VAL A 132 10.54 1.06 3.84
CA VAL A 132 9.87 2.35 3.63
C VAL A 132 8.53 2.13 2.95
N VAL A 133 7.50 2.88 3.34
CA VAL A 133 6.24 2.97 2.58
C VAL A 133 6.41 3.99 1.46
N ALA A 134 6.11 3.57 0.23
CA ALA A 134 6.19 4.38 -0.99
C ALA A 134 4.90 4.21 -1.81
N ALA A 135 3.78 4.74 -1.30
CA ALA A 135 2.43 4.48 -1.80
C ALA A 135 1.51 5.70 -1.76
N GLY A 136 2.05 6.91 -1.75
CA GLY A 136 1.25 8.13 -1.68
C GLY A 136 0.42 8.26 -0.39
N MET A 137 0.96 7.78 0.73
CA MET A 137 0.22 7.74 1.98
C MET A 137 0.07 9.13 2.59
N TYR A 138 -1.18 9.58 2.81
CA TYR A 138 -1.43 10.85 3.49
C TYR A 138 -0.94 10.82 4.93
N VAL A 139 -0.31 11.91 5.34
CA VAL A 139 0.05 12.18 6.74
C VAL A 139 -1.21 12.54 7.50
N THR A 140 -1.57 11.74 8.50
CA THR A 140 -2.70 12.01 9.42
C THR A 140 -2.25 11.84 10.86
N PRO A 141 -2.87 12.53 11.85
CA PRO A 141 -2.52 12.37 13.26
C PRO A 141 -2.48 10.91 13.71
N ASP A 142 -3.51 10.12 13.41
CA ASP A 142 -3.61 8.70 13.80
C ASP A 142 -2.46 7.83 13.23
N ARG A 143 -2.00 8.14 12.03
CA ARG A 143 -0.85 7.45 11.42
C ARG A 143 0.46 7.90 12.04
N CYS A 144 0.57 9.17 12.43
CA CYS A 144 1.76 9.72 13.10
C CYS A 144 2.02 9.07 14.47
N GLU A 145 1.00 8.51 15.12
CA GLU A 145 1.16 7.72 16.34
C GLU A 145 1.86 6.38 16.10
N GLN A 146 1.84 5.88 14.87
CA GLN A 146 2.32 4.54 14.52
C GLN A 146 3.61 4.54 13.71
N VAL A 147 3.88 5.61 12.97
CA VAL A 147 5.03 5.77 12.06
C VAL A 147 5.53 7.21 12.08
N ILE A 148 6.75 7.43 11.60
CA ILE A 148 7.25 8.78 11.29
C ILE A 148 7.22 9.00 9.78
N PHE A 149 6.88 10.20 9.38
CA PHE A 149 6.81 10.59 7.97
C PHE A 149 7.99 11.46 7.55
N ALA A 150 8.38 11.35 6.27
CA ALA A 150 9.06 12.45 5.59
C ALA A 150 8.10 13.64 5.44
N ASP A 151 8.62 14.80 5.05
CA ASP A 151 7.76 15.90 4.67
C ASP A 151 7.00 15.57 3.39
N PRO A 152 5.73 16.01 3.25
CA PRO A 152 4.92 15.70 2.09
C PRO A 152 5.58 16.12 0.78
N ASP A 153 5.69 15.22 -0.16
CA ASP A 153 6.21 15.49 -1.49
C ASP A 153 5.15 16.10 -2.42
N TYR A 154 3.87 15.91 -2.09
CA TYR A 154 2.74 16.55 -2.74
C TYR A 154 1.60 16.85 -1.75
N ARG A 155 0.67 17.70 -2.17
CA ARG A 155 -0.67 17.87 -1.60
C ARG A 155 -1.71 17.52 -2.65
N MET A 156 -2.86 16.95 -2.24
CA MET A 156 -3.87 16.55 -3.19
C MET A 156 -5.27 16.69 -2.57
N PRO A 157 -6.23 17.34 -3.25
CA PRO A 157 -7.63 17.34 -2.84
C PRO A 157 -8.29 15.98 -3.11
N ASP A 158 -9.48 15.79 -2.55
CA ASP A 158 -10.33 14.67 -2.85
C ASP A 158 -11.12 14.89 -4.15
N ALA A 159 -11.62 13.79 -4.70
CA ALA A 159 -12.63 13.79 -5.74
C ALA A 159 -13.50 12.53 -5.63
N PHE A 160 -14.61 12.50 -6.37
CA PHE A 160 -15.49 11.35 -6.43
C PHE A 160 -15.49 10.72 -7.81
N VAL A 161 -15.52 9.40 -7.86
CA VAL A 161 -16.08 8.68 -8.99
C VAL A 161 -17.59 8.64 -8.79
N VAL A 162 -18.35 9.10 -9.78
CA VAL A 162 -19.83 9.11 -9.79
C VAL A 162 -20.32 8.47 -11.08
N ARG A 163 -21.60 8.08 -11.12
CA ARG A 163 -22.23 7.65 -12.37
C ARG A 163 -22.19 8.77 -13.41
N LYS A 164 -22.09 8.39 -14.68
CA LYS A 164 -22.01 9.31 -15.80
C LYS A 164 -23.14 10.35 -15.76
N GLY A 165 -22.77 11.62 -15.94
CA GLY A 165 -23.69 12.76 -15.85
C GLY A 165 -24.01 13.20 -14.42
N ASN A 166 -23.41 12.57 -13.40
CA ASN A 166 -23.57 12.93 -11.98
C ASN A 166 -25.05 13.19 -11.58
N PRO A 167 -25.94 12.22 -11.71
CA PRO A 167 -27.39 12.43 -11.58
C PRO A 167 -27.85 12.95 -10.22
N LEU A 168 -27.04 12.74 -9.16
CA LEU A 168 -27.32 13.25 -7.82
C LEU A 168 -26.68 14.60 -7.52
N GLY A 169 -25.87 15.15 -8.44
CA GLY A 169 -25.18 16.44 -8.26
C GLY A 169 -24.18 16.41 -7.08
N LEU A 170 -23.39 15.33 -6.96
CA LEU A 170 -22.44 15.11 -5.86
C LEU A 170 -21.11 15.79 -6.20
N HIS A 171 -20.74 16.81 -5.46
CA HIS A 171 -19.49 17.56 -5.66
C HIS A 171 -18.61 17.63 -4.40
N THR A 172 -19.23 17.47 -3.21
CA THR A 172 -18.56 17.50 -1.90
C THR A 172 -19.18 16.47 -0.96
N TYR A 173 -18.52 16.17 0.15
CA TYR A 173 -19.11 15.32 1.21
C TYR A 173 -20.44 15.89 1.74
N ALA A 174 -20.57 17.21 1.83
CA ALA A 174 -21.82 17.86 2.24
C ALA A 174 -22.96 17.59 1.26
N ASP A 175 -22.69 17.56 -0.05
CA ASP A 175 -23.70 17.18 -1.05
C ASP A 175 -24.10 15.72 -0.86
N ALA A 176 -23.11 14.84 -0.68
CA ALA A 176 -23.35 13.42 -0.49
C ALA A 176 -24.19 13.16 0.77
N LEU A 177 -23.91 13.86 1.87
CA LEU A 177 -24.66 13.75 3.11
C LEU A 177 -26.13 14.21 2.94
N ARG A 178 -26.33 15.39 2.32
CA ARG A 178 -27.68 15.92 2.05
C ARG A 178 -28.53 15.02 1.14
N ARG A 179 -27.88 14.30 0.25
CA ARG A 179 -28.53 13.37 -0.71
C ARG A 179 -28.65 11.94 -0.17
N HIS A 180 -28.20 11.68 1.07
CA HIS A 180 -28.13 10.34 1.63
C HIS A 180 -27.41 9.34 0.71
N ALA A 181 -26.37 9.82 0.02
CA ALA A 181 -25.64 9.04 -0.97
C ALA A 181 -24.85 7.90 -0.29
N LYS A 182 -24.87 6.73 -0.90
CA LYS A 182 -24.04 5.60 -0.48
C LYS A 182 -22.61 5.83 -0.94
N ILE A 183 -21.68 5.90 0.01
CA ILE A 183 -20.26 6.17 -0.24
C ILE A 183 -19.46 4.88 -0.16
N ALA A 184 -18.57 4.65 -1.14
CA ALA A 184 -17.47 3.70 -1.03
C ALA A 184 -16.13 4.43 -0.90
N THR A 185 -15.19 3.80 -0.19
CA THR A 185 -13.79 4.21 -0.11
C THR A 185 -12.87 3.00 0.09
N GLY A 186 -11.57 3.15 -0.14
CA GLY A 186 -10.61 2.05 -0.01
C GLY A 186 -10.28 1.71 1.43
N THR A 187 -9.91 0.44 1.67
CA THR A 187 -9.45 -0.03 2.99
C THR A 187 -8.27 0.81 3.48
N GLY A 188 -8.44 1.44 4.63
CA GLY A 188 -7.40 2.27 5.27
C GLY A 188 -7.13 3.62 4.58
N TYR A 189 -7.98 4.05 3.64
CA TYR A 189 -7.85 5.37 3.01
C TYR A 189 -8.17 6.51 3.99
N ALA A 190 -7.49 7.65 3.84
CA ALA A 190 -7.77 8.86 4.64
C ALA A 190 -9.20 9.38 4.43
N GLN A 191 -9.81 9.07 3.29
CA GLN A 191 -11.18 9.45 2.95
C GLN A 191 -12.25 8.81 3.85
N ILE A 192 -11.91 7.75 4.60
CA ILE A 192 -12.78 7.24 5.68
C ILE A 192 -12.98 8.35 6.71
N GLN A 193 -11.85 8.90 7.22
CA GLN A 193 -11.90 9.98 8.21
C GLN A 193 -12.54 11.25 7.64
N HIS A 194 -12.23 11.62 6.38
CA HIS A 194 -12.85 12.79 5.75
C HIS A 194 -14.38 12.69 5.66
N ALA A 195 -14.91 11.51 5.36
CA ALA A 195 -16.34 11.27 5.35
C ALA A 195 -16.94 11.34 6.76
N VAL A 196 -16.27 10.76 7.76
CA VAL A 196 -16.72 10.81 9.16
C VAL A 196 -16.72 12.26 9.69
N GLU A 197 -15.67 13.03 9.45
CA GLU A 197 -15.57 14.44 9.80
C GLU A 197 -16.64 15.29 9.10
N ALA A 198 -17.09 14.88 7.90
CA ALA A 198 -18.19 15.52 7.19
C ALA A 198 -19.58 15.11 7.71
N GLY A 199 -19.69 14.19 8.67
CA GLY A 199 -20.92 13.79 9.33
C GLY A 199 -21.47 12.42 8.96
N PHE A 200 -20.75 11.60 8.16
CA PHE A 200 -21.11 10.21 7.93
C PHE A 200 -20.75 9.33 9.15
N LYS A 201 -21.51 8.27 9.36
CA LYS A 201 -21.09 7.20 10.26
C LYS A 201 -20.14 6.27 9.53
N GLU A 202 -19.06 5.87 10.15
CA GLU A 202 -18.11 4.93 9.55
C GLU A 202 -18.78 3.61 9.16
N SER A 203 -19.76 3.14 9.94
CA SER A 203 -20.57 1.95 9.66
C SER A 203 -21.38 2.02 8.38
N ASP A 204 -21.65 3.23 7.87
CA ASP A 204 -22.45 3.45 6.66
C ASP A 204 -21.58 3.50 5.39
N LEU A 205 -20.27 3.52 5.56
CA LEU A 205 -19.31 3.51 4.45
C LEU A 205 -19.12 2.09 3.89
N VAL A 206 -19.12 1.97 2.58
CA VAL A 206 -18.79 0.71 1.90
C VAL A 206 -17.27 0.66 1.69
N ILE A 207 -16.61 -0.19 2.44
CA ILE A 207 -15.15 -0.37 2.31
C ILE A 207 -14.89 -1.36 1.18
N VAL A 208 -14.03 -0.96 0.25
CA VAL A 208 -13.59 -1.75 -0.91
C VAL A 208 -12.07 -1.94 -0.89
N PRO A 209 -11.54 -3.00 -1.52
CA PRO A 209 -10.09 -3.25 -1.51
C PRO A 209 -9.25 -2.12 -2.11
N ASP A 210 -9.71 -1.56 -3.24
CA ASP A 210 -8.95 -0.60 -4.03
C ASP A 210 -9.88 0.30 -4.90
N GLN A 211 -9.27 1.22 -5.66
CA GLN A 211 -9.98 2.14 -6.54
C GLN A 211 -10.68 1.45 -7.72
N VAL A 212 -10.23 0.28 -8.16
CA VAL A 212 -10.86 -0.46 -9.26
C VAL A 212 -12.16 -1.10 -8.76
N ALA A 213 -12.14 -1.68 -7.57
CA ALA A 213 -13.34 -2.18 -6.90
C ALA A 213 -14.33 -1.04 -6.59
N GLY A 214 -13.81 0.17 -6.25
CA GLY A 214 -14.59 1.39 -6.07
C GLY A 214 -15.31 1.82 -7.35
N LEU A 215 -14.60 1.88 -8.47
CA LEU A 215 -15.21 2.16 -9.79
C LEU A 215 -16.31 1.15 -10.13
N ASN A 216 -16.02 -0.14 -9.98
CA ASN A 216 -16.98 -1.22 -10.25
C ASN A 216 -18.25 -1.11 -9.38
N ALA A 217 -18.09 -0.70 -8.11
CA ALA A 217 -19.23 -0.49 -7.20
C ALA A 217 -20.13 0.66 -7.67
N VAL A 218 -19.54 1.74 -8.21
CA VAL A 218 -20.29 2.86 -8.82
C VAL A 218 -20.98 2.44 -10.11
N GLU A 219 -20.24 1.79 -11.02
CA GLU A 219 -20.77 1.34 -12.33
C GLU A 219 -21.92 0.35 -12.21
N SER A 220 -21.89 -0.52 -11.19
CA SER A 220 -22.95 -1.48 -10.88
C SER A 220 -24.13 -0.88 -10.10
N GLY A 221 -24.01 0.38 -9.64
CA GLY A 221 -25.03 1.04 -8.82
C GLY A 221 -25.11 0.50 -7.37
N ARG A 222 -24.11 -0.24 -6.91
CA ARG A 222 -24.01 -0.70 -5.51
C ARG A 222 -23.82 0.47 -4.55
N VAL A 223 -23.09 1.50 -5.00
CA VAL A 223 -22.90 2.78 -4.32
C VAL A 223 -23.16 3.94 -5.28
N ASP A 224 -23.37 5.14 -4.74
CA ASP A 224 -23.60 6.34 -5.53
C ASP A 224 -22.30 7.04 -5.91
N LEU A 225 -21.27 6.90 -5.07
CA LEU A 225 -19.95 7.45 -5.30
C LEU A 225 -18.86 6.57 -4.68
N PHE A 226 -17.64 6.67 -5.23
CA PHE A 226 -16.40 6.27 -4.59
C PHE A 226 -15.54 7.51 -4.37
N THR A 227 -14.98 7.67 -3.16
CA THR A 227 -14.10 8.78 -2.80
C THR A 227 -12.65 8.35 -2.72
N GLY A 228 -11.76 9.19 -3.23
CA GLY A 228 -10.31 9.00 -3.23
C GLY A 228 -9.58 10.29 -3.56
N THR A 229 -8.27 10.23 -3.72
CA THR A 229 -7.49 11.40 -4.18
C THR A 229 -7.88 11.78 -5.60
N ALA A 230 -7.86 13.07 -5.90
CA ALA A 230 -8.32 13.58 -7.20
C ALA A 230 -7.58 12.94 -8.39
N VAL A 231 -6.28 12.65 -8.28
CA VAL A 231 -5.52 12.03 -9.36
C VAL A 231 -5.94 10.57 -9.58
N THR A 232 -6.11 9.80 -8.52
CA THR A 232 -6.56 8.40 -8.56
C THR A 232 -7.95 8.31 -9.17
N VAL A 233 -8.90 9.11 -8.65
CA VAL A 233 -10.28 9.18 -9.13
C VAL A 233 -10.33 9.50 -10.62
N ARG A 234 -9.58 10.52 -11.06
CA ARG A 234 -9.51 10.90 -12.47
C ARG A 234 -8.94 9.77 -13.35
N LEU A 235 -7.91 9.08 -12.87
CA LEU A 235 -7.26 8.03 -13.65
C LEU A 235 -8.10 6.76 -13.73
N VAL A 236 -8.71 6.34 -12.62
CA VAL A 236 -9.53 5.12 -12.60
C VAL A 236 -10.82 5.28 -13.40
N ALA A 237 -11.42 6.48 -13.37
CA ALA A 237 -12.63 6.78 -14.16
C ALA A 237 -12.34 7.00 -15.65
N ARG A 238 -11.05 7.17 -16.04
CA ARG A 238 -10.69 7.43 -17.44
C ARG A 238 -11.07 6.24 -18.33
N GLY A 239 -11.86 6.51 -19.35
CA GLY A 239 -12.32 5.49 -20.29
C GLY A 239 -13.55 4.70 -19.87
N SER A 240 -14.09 4.94 -18.67
CA SER A 240 -15.39 4.40 -18.30
C SER A 240 -16.52 5.06 -19.11
N ALA A 241 -17.40 4.23 -19.65
CA ALA A 241 -18.63 4.70 -20.30
C ALA A 241 -19.76 4.99 -19.30
N LYS A 242 -19.66 4.45 -18.07
CA LYS A 242 -20.72 4.46 -17.06
C LYS A 242 -20.43 5.39 -15.88
N ALA A 243 -19.17 5.77 -15.69
CA ALA A 243 -18.74 6.60 -14.58
C ALA A 243 -17.87 7.76 -15.04
N GLU A 244 -17.71 8.76 -14.18
CA GLU A 244 -16.84 9.93 -14.40
C GLU A 244 -16.28 10.42 -13.08
N SER A 245 -15.19 11.20 -13.14
CA SER A 245 -14.65 11.90 -11.97
C SER A 245 -15.32 13.25 -11.80
N THR A 246 -15.60 13.64 -10.56
CA THR A 246 -15.98 15.03 -10.25
C THR A 246 -14.77 15.96 -10.36
N LYS A 247 -15.03 17.28 -10.28
CA LYS A 247 -13.97 18.26 -10.02
C LYS A 247 -13.37 17.98 -8.63
N PRO A 248 -12.05 18.22 -8.46
CA PRO A 248 -11.42 18.14 -7.16
C PRO A 248 -12.02 19.14 -6.15
N PHE A 249 -12.09 18.74 -4.90
CA PHE A 249 -12.53 19.61 -3.80
C PHE A 249 -11.69 19.32 -2.55
N VAL A 250 -11.52 20.34 -1.69
CA VAL A 250 -10.84 20.19 -0.39
C VAL A 250 -11.88 19.79 0.64
N ALA A 251 -11.61 18.72 1.39
CA ALA A 251 -12.45 18.33 2.51
C ALA A 251 -12.45 19.43 3.58
N LEU A 252 -13.60 19.65 4.21
CA LEU A 252 -13.75 20.62 5.30
C LEU A 252 -13.89 19.88 6.62
N VAL A 253 -13.12 20.33 7.63
CA VAL A 253 -13.21 19.91 9.03
C VAL A 253 -13.59 21.13 9.82
N ASP A 254 -14.69 21.08 10.56
CA ASP A 254 -15.22 22.22 11.30
C ASP A 254 -15.35 23.49 10.45
N GLY A 255 -15.73 23.32 9.17
CA GLY A 255 -15.89 24.41 8.21
C GLY A 255 -14.57 24.98 7.67
N LYS A 256 -13.42 24.44 8.04
CA LYS A 256 -12.10 24.88 7.55
C LYS A 256 -11.51 23.89 6.54
N PRO A 257 -10.81 24.38 5.51
CA PRO A 257 -10.12 23.52 4.57
C PRO A 257 -9.10 22.63 5.28
N LYS A 258 -9.18 21.32 5.08
CA LYS A 258 -8.20 20.35 5.59
C LYS A 258 -6.92 20.43 4.76
N ALA A 259 -5.78 20.49 5.42
CA ALA A 259 -4.50 20.37 4.75
C ALA A 259 -4.15 18.87 4.65
N ASP A 260 -4.03 18.36 3.44
CA ASP A 260 -3.66 16.97 3.19
C ASP A 260 -2.38 16.91 2.36
N GLY A 261 -1.51 15.95 2.65
CA GLY A 261 -0.30 15.73 1.90
C GLY A 261 0.16 14.28 1.98
N GLY A 262 0.61 13.75 0.86
CA GLY A 262 1.19 12.42 0.79
C GLY A 262 2.68 12.45 1.07
N ALA A 263 3.17 11.42 1.74
CA ALA A 263 4.56 11.30 2.15
C ALA A 263 5.02 9.84 2.25
N PHE A 264 6.32 9.68 2.31
CA PHE A 264 6.96 8.40 2.65
C PHE A 264 6.89 8.17 4.16
N ALA A 265 6.61 6.92 4.58
CA ALA A 265 6.58 6.56 5.99
C ALA A 265 7.73 5.61 6.35
N PHE A 266 8.24 5.80 7.57
CA PHE A 266 9.34 5.05 8.17
C PHE A 266 8.93 4.56 9.55
N ARG A 267 9.59 3.50 10.05
CA ARG A 267 9.39 3.08 11.43
C ARG A 267 9.79 4.19 12.42
N PRO A 268 9.17 4.27 13.59
CA PRO A 268 9.45 5.32 14.57
C PRO A 268 10.93 5.43 14.98
N THR A 269 11.67 4.33 14.93
CA THR A 269 13.10 4.26 15.28
C THR A 269 14.05 4.75 14.19
N GLU A 270 13.56 4.95 12.96
CA GLU A 270 14.40 5.22 11.78
C GLU A 270 14.52 6.73 11.47
N THR A 271 14.68 7.53 12.52
CA THR A 271 14.75 9.00 12.41
C THR A 271 15.88 9.47 11.52
N ARG A 272 17.08 8.86 11.62
CA ARG A 272 18.24 9.25 10.80
C ARG A 272 17.98 8.98 9.31
N LEU A 273 17.35 7.86 8.96
CA LEU A 273 16.98 7.56 7.57
C LEU A 273 15.95 8.59 7.07
N ARG A 274 14.89 8.87 7.85
CA ARG A 274 13.86 9.85 7.52
C ARG A 274 14.46 11.23 7.32
N ASP A 275 15.39 11.66 8.18
CA ASP A 275 16.02 12.98 8.10
C ASP A 275 16.95 13.10 6.90
N ALA A 276 17.73 12.04 6.59
CA ALA A 276 18.53 11.96 5.38
C ALA A 276 17.66 12.01 4.11
N PHE A 277 16.54 11.29 4.11
CA PHE A 277 15.57 11.32 3.03
C PHE A 277 14.98 12.73 2.82
N ASN A 278 14.55 13.40 3.91
CA ASN A 278 14.04 14.76 3.87
C ASN A 278 15.07 15.75 3.31
N ALA A 279 16.34 15.62 3.70
CA ALA A 279 17.40 16.50 3.20
C ALA A 279 17.51 16.42 1.66
N GLU A 280 17.42 15.23 1.08
CA GLU A 280 17.42 15.04 -0.39
C GLU A 280 16.10 15.51 -1.03
N LEU A 281 14.96 15.18 -0.42
CA LEU A 281 13.65 15.66 -0.88
C LEU A 281 13.60 17.19 -0.98
N HIS A 282 14.12 17.90 0.03
CA HIS A 282 14.19 19.36 0.01
C HIS A 282 15.11 19.90 -1.10
N LYS A 283 16.22 19.20 -1.42
CA LYS A 283 17.07 19.57 -2.56
C LYS A 283 16.30 19.42 -3.88
N LEU A 284 15.59 18.31 -4.06
CA LEU A 284 14.75 18.07 -5.25
C LEU A 284 13.64 19.12 -5.39
N ARG A 285 13.02 19.51 -4.27
CA ARG A 285 11.99 20.56 -4.24
C ARG A 285 12.56 21.91 -4.66
N ARG A 286 13.67 22.35 -4.06
CA ARG A 286 14.30 23.64 -4.38
C ARG A 286 14.81 23.73 -5.82
N SER A 287 15.31 22.65 -6.39
CA SER A 287 15.79 22.60 -7.78
C SER A 287 14.68 22.47 -8.82
N GLY A 288 13.43 22.23 -8.39
CA GLY A 288 12.32 21.90 -9.27
C GLY A 288 12.39 20.51 -9.89
N GLU A 289 13.35 19.69 -9.47
CA GLU A 289 13.52 18.31 -9.95
C GLU A 289 12.39 17.41 -9.44
N LEU A 290 11.90 17.62 -8.22
CA LEU A 290 10.71 16.94 -7.69
C LEU A 290 9.56 16.98 -8.72
N TYR A 291 9.18 18.17 -9.15
CA TYR A 291 8.09 18.32 -10.13
C TYR A 291 8.40 17.60 -11.45
N ARG A 292 9.64 17.61 -11.92
CA ARG A 292 10.02 16.90 -13.16
C ARG A 292 9.86 15.38 -13.04
N ILE A 293 10.13 14.83 -11.84
CA ILE A 293 9.97 13.40 -11.55
C ILE A 293 8.49 13.02 -11.50
N VAL A 294 7.64 13.80 -10.80
CA VAL A 294 6.25 13.41 -10.55
C VAL A 294 5.28 13.80 -11.66
N ARG A 295 5.64 14.76 -12.52
CA ARG A 295 4.79 15.24 -13.63
C ARG A 295 4.28 14.13 -14.57
N PRO A 296 5.09 13.13 -14.97
CA PRO A 296 4.61 12.05 -15.84
C PRO A 296 3.45 11.25 -15.25
N PHE A 297 3.29 11.28 -13.94
CA PHE A 297 2.25 10.59 -13.19
C PHE A 297 0.98 11.41 -12.98
N GLY A 298 0.87 12.54 -13.68
CA GLY A 298 -0.34 13.38 -13.66
C GLY A 298 -0.36 14.46 -12.57
N PHE A 299 0.75 14.66 -11.88
CA PHE A 299 0.90 15.77 -10.94
C PHE A 299 1.20 17.07 -11.68
N THR A 300 0.66 18.17 -11.18
CA THR A 300 0.89 19.51 -11.70
C THR A 300 1.63 20.39 -10.68
N ARG A 301 1.88 21.63 -10.98
CA ARG A 301 2.47 22.56 -10.01
C ARG A 301 1.53 22.88 -8.84
N ALA A 302 0.22 22.68 -9.00
CA ALA A 302 -0.76 22.93 -7.95
C ALA A 302 -0.66 21.92 -6.79
N GLU A 303 -0.18 20.71 -7.07
CA GLU A 303 0.04 19.68 -6.06
C GLU A 303 1.38 19.81 -5.34
N MET A 304 2.30 20.65 -5.84
CA MET A 304 3.56 20.88 -5.14
C MET A 304 3.32 21.63 -3.82
N THR A 305 4.00 21.19 -2.76
CA THR A 305 3.74 21.69 -1.40
C THR A 305 5.00 21.99 -0.64
N THR A 306 4.89 22.85 0.36
CA THR A 306 5.92 23.12 1.37
C THR A 306 5.48 22.69 2.76
N LEU A 307 4.32 22.02 2.87
CA LEU A 307 3.85 21.44 4.13
C LEU A 307 4.93 20.52 4.72
N THR A 308 4.93 20.45 6.03
CA THR A 308 5.81 19.54 6.78
C THR A 308 4.99 18.44 7.43
N ALA A 309 5.62 17.29 7.67
CA ALA A 309 4.99 16.21 8.42
C ALA A 309 4.57 16.68 9.81
N LYS A 310 5.37 17.55 10.46
CA LYS A 310 5.06 18.13 11.77
C LYS A 310 3.73 18.90 11.77
N GLU A 311 3.50 19.76 10.77
CA GLU A 311 2.25 20.52 10.64
C GLU A 311 1.03 19.59 10.48
N LEU A 312 1.17 18.51 9.73
CA LEU A 312 0.07 17.57 9.45
C LEU A 312 -0.17 16.59 10.60
N CYS A 313 0.83 16.26 11.39
CA CYS A 313 0.69 15.43 12.59
C CYS A 313 0.04 16.18 13.76
N GLY A 314 -0.13 17.50 13.70
CA GLY A 314 -0.79 18.27 14.75
C GLY A 314 0.07 18.57 15.98
N SER A 315 1.40 18.58 15.82
CA SER A 315 2.39 18.82 16.90
C SER A 315 3.18 20.10 16.69
#